data_5a7d5ff00ea23c136362bb4bea51b9bd
#
_entry.id   5a7d5ff00ea23c136362bb4bea51b9bd
#
_cell.length_a   1.000
_cell.length_b   1.000
_cell.length_c   1.000
_cell.angle_alpha   90.00
_cell.angle_beta   90.00
_cell.angle_gamma   90.00
#
_symmetry.space_group_name_H-M   'P 1'
#
loop_
_entity.id
_entity.type
_entity.pdbx_description
1 polymer ?
#
loop_
_entity_poly.entity_id
_entity_poly.type
_entity_poly.pdbx_seq_one_letter_code
_entity_poly.pdbx_strand_id
1 'polypeptide(L)'
;MSRSTVVVLDGGLSNALEDRGHALTGDVWTARLLRDAPEEIAGVHRTYFAAGARVATTASYQASIEGFARLGLSRADAEALIVGSVLLARKVRDELAEDGVERWVAASVGPYGAALADGSEYRGRYGVTAAHLRAFHRPRLELLASAGPDLIAVETIPDVDEAAVLVELLDEIGLPAWFSYSAERLKTRAGQPLEEAFRVAASSGSVVAIGVNCCAPDGVLPAVRLAVETTGLPALAYPNRGESWDPIRHAWTGPGGFDPALGTAWVDAGARYVGGCCRVGPTDIAALAEAVLDSPDQAPHVAF
;
A
#
# COMPACT_ATOMS: atom_id res chain seq x y z
N MET A 1 -6.39 2.45 25.42
CA MET A 1 -6.96 3.15 24.26
C MET A 1 -8.01 2.25 23.64
N SER A 2 -9.16 2.78 23.23
CA SER A 2 -10.24 1.97 22.64
C SER A 2 -9.78 1.39 21.30
N ARG A 3 -10.08 0.10 21.02
CA ARG A 3 -9.84 -0.55 19.72
C ARG A 3 -10.79 -0.05 18.61
N SER A 4 -11.79 0.77 18.98
CA SER A 4 -12.74 1.39 18.04
C SER A 4 -12.11 2.37 17.04
N THR A 5 -10.80 2.61 17.11
CA THR A 5 -10.05 3.49 16.20
C THR A 5 -9.15 2.72 15.21
N VAL A 6 -9.26 1.38 15.14
CA VAL A 6 -8.45 0.56 14.23
C VAL A 6 -9.15 0.45 12.90
N VAL A 7 -8.41 0.69 11.82
CA VAL A 7 -8.83 0.50 10.43
C VAL A 7 -8.13 -0.72 9.86
N VAL A 8 -8.91 -1.70 9.43
CA VAL A 8 -8.37 -2.88 8.73
C VAL A 8 -8.19 -2.52 7.26
N LEU A 9 -6.96 -2.65 6.76
CA LEU A 9 -6.61 -2.49 5.37
C LEU A 9 -6.87 -3.79 4.61
N ASP A 10 -6.81 -3.73 3.29
CA ASP A 10 -6.85 -4.91 2.43
C ASP A 10 -5.53 -5.72 2.47
N GLY A 11 -5.40 -6.70 1.60
CA GLY A 11 -4.24 -7.57 1.47
C GLY A 11 -3.60 -7.50 0.08
N GLY A 12 -2.88 -8.54 -0.30
CA GLY A 12 -2.14 -8.64 -1.55
C GLY A 12 -3.04 -8.71 -2.78
N LEU A 13 -3.30 -7.58 -3.44
CA LEU A 13 -4.12 -7.51 -4.66
C LEU A 13 -3.60 -8.44 -5.76
N SER A 14 -2.29 -8.42 -6.03
CA SER A 14 -1.67 -9.26 -7.07
C SER A 14 -1.89 -10.74 -6.79
N ASN A 15 -1.62 -11.19 -5.58
CA ASN A 15 -1.80 -12.60 -5.25
C ASN A 15 -3.26 -13.04 -5.28
N ALA A 16 -4.20 -12.17 -4.86
CA ALA A 16 -5.62 -12.46 -4.98
C ALA A 16 -6.09 -12.59 -6.44
N LEU A 17 -5.44 -11.87 -7.38
CA LEU A 17 -5.68 -12.01 -8.82
C LEU A 17 -5.05 -13.30 -9.36
N GLU A 18 -3.85 -13.69 -8.90
CA GLU A 18 -3.22 -14.98 -9.24
C GLU A 18 -4.09 -16.15 -8.81
N ASP A 19 -4.67 -16.11 -7.61
CA ASP A 19 -5.59 -17.13 -7.09
C ASP A 19 -6.87 -17.25 -7.92
N ARG A 20 -7.22 -16.19 -8.68
CA ARG A 20 -8.31 -16.18 -9.66
C ARG A 20 -7.88 -16.65 -11.06
N GLY A 21 -6.62 -17.08 -11.22
CA GLY A 21 -6.09 -17.64 -12.46
C GLY A 21 -5.42 -16.63 -13.40
N HIS A 22 -5.18 -15.40 -12.96
CA HIS A 22 -4.47 -14.41 -13.76
C HIS A 22 -2.96 -14.56 -13.60
N ALA A 23 -2.25 -14.85 -14.70
CA ALA A 23 -0.79 -14.88 -14.71
C ALA A 23 -0.24 -13.45 -14.68
N LEU A 24 0.36 -13.07 -13.55
CA LEU A 24 0.93 -11.73 -13.35
C LEU A 24 2.45 -11.76 -13.63
N THR A 25 2.83 -11.97 -14.87
CA THR A 25 4.23 -11.97 -15.33
C THR A 25 4.50 -10.80 -16.25
N GLY A 26 5.72 -10.27 -16.24
CA GLY A 26 6.18 -9.19 -17.13
C GLY A 26 5.98 -7.78 -16.56
N ASP A 27 6.17 -6.76 -17.39
CA ASP A 27 6.09 -5.36 -17.02
C ASP A 27 4.68 -4.94 -16.59
N VAL A 28 4.58 -4.09 -15.57
CA VAL A 28 3.32 -3.46 -15.08
C VAL A 28 2.20 -4.46 -14.77
N TRP A 29 2.54 -5.68 -14.39
CA TRP A 29 1.67 -6.87 -14.22
C TRP A 29 0.22 -6.57 -13.78
N THR A 30 -0.01 -6.15 -12.51
CA THR A 30 -1.37 -5.87 -12.00
C THR A 30 -2.01 -4.68 -12.72
N ALA A 31 -1.23 -3.64 -13.03
CA ALA A 31 -1.75 -2.46 -13.71
C ALA A 31 -2.23 -2.75 -15.15
N ARG A 32 -1.67 -3.78 -15.83
CA ARG A 32 -2.17 -4.24 -17.13
C ARG A 32 -3.61 -4.72 -17.05
N LEU A 33 -4.01 -5.34 -15.94
CA LEU A 33 -5.38 -5.82 -15.76
C LEU A 33 -6.40 -4.68 -15.66
N LEU A 34 -5.99 -3.45 -15.35
CA LEU A 34 -6.87 -2.28 -15.46
C LEU A 34 -7.44 -2.12 -16.87
N ARG A 35 -6.65 -2.49 -17.89
CA ARG A 35 -7.08 -2.48 -19.28
C ARG A 35 -7.80 -3.77 -19.66
N ASP A 36 -7.22 -4.92 -19.31
CA ASP A 36 -7.58 -6.21 -19.89
C ASP A 36 -8.73 -6.90 -19.13
N ALA A 37 -8.84 -6.70 -17.81
CA ALA A 37 -9.84 -7.35 -16.95
C ALA A 37 -10.18 -6.51 -15.70
N PRO A 38 -10.68 -5.27 -15.83
CA PRO A 38 -10.94 -4.39 -14.68
C PRO A 38 -11.95 -5.01 -13.68
N GLU A 39 -12.91 -5.80 -14.14
CA GLU A 39 -13.90 -6.44 -13.26
C GLU A 39 -13.27 -7.49 -12.33
N GLU A 40 -12.14 -8.08 -12.68
CA GLU A 40 -11.41 -8.97 -11.77
C GLU A 40 -10.78 -8.19 -10.61
N ILE A 41 -10.23 -7.01 -10.88
CA ILE A 41 -9.73 -6.10 -9.85
C ILE A 41 -10.89 -5.65 -8.94
N ALA A 42 -12.03 -5.26 -9.53
CA ALA A 42 -13.24 -4.92 -8.78
C ALA A 42 -13.72 -6.09 -7.90
N GLY A 43 -13.67 -7.31 -8.44
CA GLY A 43 -13.97 -8.54 -7.71
C GLY A 43 -13.07 -8.76 -6.50
N VAL A 44 -11.78 -8.47 -6.62
CA VAL A 44 -10.83 -8.56 -5.50
C VAL A 44 -11.14 -7.50 -4.42
N HIS A 45 -11.40 -6.24 -4.79
CA HIS A 45 -11.81 -5.21 -3.83
C HIS A 45 -13.07 -5.62 -3.06
N ARG A 46 -14.11 -6.16 -3.75
CA ARG A 46 -15.33 -6.69 -3.08
C ARG A 46 -14.99 -7.80 -2.10
N THR A 47 -14.07 -8.70 -2.47
CA THR A 47 -13.68 -9.82 -1.61
C THR A 47 -12.97 -9.36 -0.34
N TYR A 48 -12.07 -8.35 -0.44
CA TYR A 48 -11.43 -7.78 0.75
C TYR A 48 -12.40 -6.99 1.62
N PHE A 49 -13.31 -6.22 1.04
CA PHE A 49 -14.37 -5.56 1.83
C PHE A 49 -15.26 -6.56 2.55
N ALA A 50 -15.63 -7.66 1.91
CA ALA A 50 -16.38 -8.75 2.54
C ALA A 50 -15.58 -9.45 3.66
N ALA A 51 -14.25 -9.46 3.58
CA ALA A 51 -13.35 -9.96 4.62
C ALA A 51 -13.14 -8.99 5.80
N GLY A 52 -13.81 -7.84 5.81
CA GLY A 52 -13.72 -6.86 6.90
C GLY A 52 -12.74 -5.71 6.66
N ALA A 53 -12.05 -5.66 5.52
CA ALA A 53 -11.27 -4.49 5.15
C ALA A 53 -12.16 -3.24 5.05
N ARG A 54 -11.60 -2.10 5.44
CA ARG A 54 -12.26 -0.78 5.36
C ARG A 54 -11.62 0.12 4.31
N VAL A 55 -10.47 -0.25 3.80
CA VAL A 55 -9.74 0.49 2.75
C VAL A 55 -9.48 -0.44 1.57
N ALA A 56 -9.78 0.04 0.37
CA ALA A 56 -9.32 -0.56 -0.87
C ALA A 56 -8.10 0.20 -1.38
N THR A 57 -6.96 -0.47 -1.46
CA THR A 57 -5.74 0.06 -2.06
C THR A 57 -5.80 -0.18 -3.57
N THR A 58 -5.67 0.89 -4.36
CA THR A 58 -5.92 0.83 -5.81
C THR A 58 -4.83 0.03 -6.56
N ALA A 59 -5.17 -0.50 -7.74
CA ALA A 59 -4.26 -1.25 -8.61
C ALA A 59 -3.23 -0.35 -9.33
N SER A 60 -2.79 0.74 -8.69
CA SER A 60 -1.90 1.74 -9.27
C SER A 60 -0.46 1.69 -8.78
N TYR A 61 -0.10 0.73 -7.95
CA TYR A 61 1.24 0.58 -7.36
C TYR A 61 2.38 0.74 -8.39
N GLN A 62 2.29 0.05 -9.53
CA GLN A 62 3.27 0.15 -10.62
C GLN A 62 2.81 1.02 -11.79
N ALA A 63 1.56 1.53 -11.73
CA ALA A 63 1.01 2.30 -12.83
C ALA A 63 1.80 3.59 -13.02
N SER A 64 2.36 3.76 -14.22
CA SER A 64 3.10 4.95 -14.62
C SER A 64 2.96 5.17 -16.13
N ILE A 65 3.08 6.43 -16.55
CA ILE A 65 3.01 6.80 -17.97
C ILE A 65 4.09 6.04 -18.76
N GLU A 66 5.31 5.98 -18.23
CA GLU A 66 6.44 5.29 -18.82
C GLU A 66 6.25 3.77 -18.87
N GLY A 67 5.69 3.20 -17.78
CA GLY A 67 5.37 1.77 -17.72
C GLY A 67 4.36 1.36 -18.79
N PHE A 68 3.28 2.10 -18.92
CA PHE A 68 2.27 1.85 -19.96
C PHE A 68 2.77 2.14 -21.37
N ALA A 69 3.66 3.15 -21.56
CA ALA A 69 4.28 3.41 -22.86
C ALA A 69 5.12 2.22 -23.35
N ARG A 70 5.81 1.49 -22.44
CA ARG A 70 6.52 0.25 -22.80
C ARG A 70 5.59 -0.87 -23.28
N LEU A 71 4.33 -0.84 -22.86
CA LEU A 71 3.28 -1.72 -23.39
C LEU A 71 2.62 -1.21 -24.69
N GLY A 72 3.14 -0.13 -25.27
CA GLY A 72 2.65 0.47 -26.51
C GLY A 72 1.40 1.33 -26.37
N LEU A 73 1.00 1.72 -25.14
CA LEU A 73 -0.15 2.59 -24.93
C LEU A 73 0.23 4.05 -25.22
N SER A 74 -0.73 4.81 -25.72
CA SER A 74 -0.61 6.27 -25.79
C SER A 74 -0.57 6.90 -24.39
N ARG A 75 -0.04 8.11 -24.29
CA ARG A 75 -0.06 8.87 -23.03
C ARG A 75 -1.49 9.05 -22.51
N ALA A 76 -2.44 9.37 -23.36
CA ALA A 76 -3.84 9.55 -22.96
C ALA A 76 -4.46 8.25 -22.41
N ASP A 77 -4.16 7.09 -23.04
CA ASP A 77 -4.63 5.79 -22.51
C ASP A 77 -3.97 5.46 -21.16
N ALA A 78 -2.68 5.74 -21.00
CA ALA A 78 -1.97 5.55 -19.73
C ALA A 78 -2.57 6.41 -18.61
N GLU A 79 -2.82 7.69 -18.88
CA GLU A 79 -3.47 8.62 -17.95
C GLU A 79 -4.87 8.13 -17.57
N ALA A 80 -5.67 7.69 -18.55
CA ALA A 80 -7.00 7.14 -18.31
C ALA A 80 -6.98 5.88 -17.43
N LEU A 81 -5.99 4.98 -17.60
CA LEU A 81 -5.85 3.79 -16.76
C LEU A 81 -5.42 4.14 -15.33
N ILE A 82 -4.53 5.11 -15.14
CA ILE A 82 -4.13 5.57 -13.81
C ILE A 82 -5.35 6.13 -13.06
N VAL A 83 -6.10 7.04 -13.68
CA VAL A 83 -7.34 7.58 -13.12
C VAL A 83 -8.38 6.46 -12.91
N GLY A 84 -8.52 5.57 -13.88
CA GLY A 84 -9.44 4.42 -13.86
C GLY A 84 -9.23 3.51 -12.66
N SER A 85 -7.99 3.36 -12.16
CA SER A 85 -7.69 2.53 -10.99
C SER A 85 -8.42 3.02 -9.73
N VAL A 86 -8.46 4.34 -9.52
CA VAL A 86 -9.17 4.97 -8.40
C VAL A 86 -10.68 4.90 -8.61
N LEU A 87 -11.15 5.25 -9.81
CA LEU A 87 -12.59 5.22 -10.13
C LEU A 87 -13.19 3.83 -9.97
N LEU A 88 -12.44 2.78 -10.29
CA LEU A 88 -12.86 1.39 -10.14
C LEU A 88 -13.04 1.03 -8.66
N ALA A 89 -12.08 1.36 -7.80
CA ALA A 89 -12.18 1.12 -6.36
C ALA A 89 -13.32 1.92 -5.73
N ARG A 90 -13.50 3.19 -6.14
CA ARG A 90 -14.62 4.03 -5.70
C ARG A 90 -15.97 3.44 -6.11
N LYS A 91 -16.10 2.96 -7.36
CA LYS A 91 -17.32 2.28 -7.82
C LYS A 91 -17.67 1.11 -6.90
N VAL A 92 -16.70 0.26 -6.56
CA VAL A 92 -16.93 -0.88 -5.65
C VAL A 92 -17.33 -0.43 -4.24
N ARG A 93 -16.67 0.59 -3.69
CA ARG A 93 -17.04 1.17 -2.39
C ARG A 93 -18.49 1.67 -2.40
N ASP A 94 -18.84 2.43 -3.43
CA ASP A 94 -20.17 3.08 -3.54
C ASP A 94 -21.28 2.05 -3.78
N GLU A 95 -21.01 0.95 -4.49
CA GLU A 95 -21.94 -0.18 -4.66
C GLU A 95 -22.29 -0.85 -3.30
N LEU A 96 -21.41 -0.78 -2.31
CA LEU A 96 -21.58 -1.40 -1.00
C LEU A 96 -22.09 -0.43 0.08
N ALA A 97 -22.30 0.84 -0.25
CA ALA A 97 -22.62 1.88 0.74
C ALA A 97 -23.96 1.66 1.47
N GLU A 98 -24.89 0.88 0.91
CA GLU A 98 -26.18 0.60 1.52
C GLU A 98 -26.12 -0.22 2.81
N ASP A 99 -25.03 -0.92 3.06
CA ASP A 99 -24.83 -1.68 4.31
C ASP A 99 -24.46 -0.81 5.52
N GLY A 100 -24.27 0.50 5.30
CA GLY A 100 -23.91 1.48 6.34
C GLY A 100 -22.47 1.37 6.85
N VAL A 101 -21.66 0.53 6.23
CA VAL A 101 -20.26 0.33 6.59
C VAL A 101 -19.40 1.40 5.93
N GLU A 102 -18.69 2.20 6.72
CA GLU A 102 -17.77 3.20 6.19
C GLU A 102 -16.54 2.54 5.56
N ARG A 103 -16.22 2.94 4.33
CA ARG A 103 -15.11 2.43 3.54
C ARG A 103 -14.41 3.56 2.80
N TRP A 104 -13.10 3.39 2.58
CA TRP A 104 -12.25 4.39 1.93
C TRP A 104 -11.48 3.78 0.75
N VAL A 105 -11.01 4.65 -0.12
CA VAL A 105 -10.16 4.31 -1.26
C VAL A 105 -8.82 5.02 -1.11
N ALA A 106 -7.75 4.23 -1.01
CA ALA A 106 -6.37 4.71 -0.94
C ALA A 106 -5.69 4.55 -2.30
N ALA A 107 -5.29 5.68 -2.91
CA ALA A 107 -4.58 5.65 -4.18
C ALA A 107 -3.12 5.22 -3.97
N SER A 108 -2.78 4.03 -4.45
CA SER A 108 -1.45 3.43 -4.29
C SER A 108 -0.39 4.13 -5.13
N VAL A 109 0.70 4.50 -4.47
CA VAL A 109 1.91 5.10 -5.06
C VAL A 109 3.12 4.29 -4.61
N GLY A 110 3.54 3.33 -5.43
CA GLY A 110 4.77 2.58 -5.22
C GLY A 110 6.03 3.36 -5.63
N PRO A 111 7.22 2.87 -5.26
CA PRO A 111 8.50 3.51 -5.56
C PRO A 111 8.82 3.50 -7.07
N TYR A 112 9.77 4.33 -7.45
CA TYR A 112 10.30 4.38 -8.82
C TYR A 112 10.80 2.99 -9.28
N GLY A 113 11.45 2.24 -8.39
CA GLY A 113 11.93 0.89 -8.66
C GLY A 113 10.84 -0.08 -9.08
N ALA A 114 9.62 0.07 -8.55
CA ALA A 114 8.49 -0.77 -8.94
C ALA A 114 8.10 -0.59 -10.42
N ALA A 115 8.25 0.61 -10.96
CA ALA A 115 8.01 0.88 -12.37
C ALA A 115 9.12 0.36 -13.29
N LEU A 116 10.33 0.12 -12.76
CA LEU A 116 11.42 -0.50 -13.49
C LEU A 116 11.24 -2.02 -13.69
N ALA A 117 10.47 -2.66 -12.80
CA ALA A 117 10.18 -4.10 -12.80
C ALA A 117 11.46 -4.99 -12.76
N ASP A 118 12.54 -4.52 -12.13
CA ASP A 118 13.83 -5.20 -12.00
C ASP A 118 14.18 -5.59 -10.56
N GLY A 119 13.21 -5.49 -9.64
CA GLY A 119 13.37 -5.76 -8.20
C GLY A 119 14.06 -4.64 -7.42
N SER A 120 14.32 -3.49 -8.06
CA SER A 120 14.99 -2.36 -7.38
C SER A 120 14.11 -1.68 -6.33
N GLU A 121 12.81 -1.93 -6.32
CA GLU A 121 11.88 -1.54 -5.24
C GLU A 121 12.26 -2.12 -3.88
N TYR A 122 13.06 -3.20 -3.87
CA TYR A 122 13.59 -3.81 -2.63
C TYR A 122 15.06 -3.48 -2.36
N ARG A 123 15.62 -2.50 -3.08
CA ARG A 123 17.02 -2.09 -2.94
C ARG A 123 17.16 -0.57 -2.77
N GLY A 124 16.36 0.22 -3.46
CA GLY A 124 16.57 1.66 -3.59
C GLY A 124 17.85 2.01 -4.36
N ARG A 125 18.37 3.22 -4.15
CA ARG A 125 19.63 3.67 -4.73
C ARG A 125 19.70 3.53 -6.25
N TYR A 126 18.67 4.03 -6.94
CA TYR A 126 18.49 3.86 -8.38
C TYR A 126 19.51 4.60 -9.25
N GLY A 127 20.36 5.46 -8.66
CA GLY A 127 21.34 6.25 -9.40
C GLY A 127 20.74 7.40 -10.21
N VAL A 128 19.50 7.79 -9.92
CA VAL A 128 18.81 8.93 -10.53
C VAL A 128 18.78 10.13 -9.59
N THR A 129 18.57 11.33 -10.13
CA THR A 129 18.49 12.56 -9.34
C THR A 129 17.12 12.76 -8.71
N ALA A 130 17.04 13.59 -7.65
CA ALA A 130 15.76 14.01 -7.07
C ALA A 130 14.84 14.68 -8.12
N ALA A 131 15.40 15.44 -9.04
CA ALA A 131 14.63 16.04 -10.15
C ALA A 131 14.00 14.98 -11.05
N HIS A 132 14.69 13.87 -11.31
CA HIS A 132 14.16 12.74 -12.07
C HIS A 132 13.02 12.05 -11.31
N LEU A 133 13.21 11.76 -10.02
CA LEU A 133 12.16 11.18 -9.17
C LEU A 133 10.92 12.07 -9.10
N ARG A 134 11.12 13.38 -8.97
CA ARG A 134 10.01 14.36 -9.00
C ARG A 134 9.27 14.35 -10.35
N ALA A 135 10.00 14.32 -11.47
CA ALA A 135 9.41 14.27 -12.80
C ALA A 135 8.61 12.97 -13.04
N PHE A 136 9.03 11.86 -12.42
CA PHE A 136 8.32 10.60 -12.46
C PHE A 136 7.07 10.59 -11.57
N HIS A 137 7.18 11.02 -10.31
CA HIS A 137 6.09 10.90 -9.34
C HIS A 137 5.00 11.97 -9.50
N ARG A 138 5.36 13.22 -9.85
CA ARG A 138 4.41 14.33 -9.94
C ARG A 138 3.22 14.03 -10.86
N PRO A 139 3.39 13.64 -12.14
CA PRO A 139 2.26 13.42 -13.03
C PRO A 139 1.31 12.33 -12.55
N ARG A 140 1.87 11.22 -12.00
CA ARG A 140 1.04 10.12 -11.50
C ARG A 140 0.28 10.49 -10.23
N LEU A 141 0.87 11.26 -9.32
CA LEU A 141 0.20 11.76 -8.13
C LEU A 141 -0.94 12.72 -8.49
N GLU A 142 -0.71 13.66 -9.42
CA GLU A 142 -1.73 14.59 -9.91
C GLU A 142 -2.91 13.84 -10.55
N LEU A 143 -2.64 12.81 -11.37
CA LEU A 143 -3.68 11.98 -11.99
C LEU A 143 -4.48 11.20 -10.94
N LEU A 144 -3.81 10.55 -10.00
CA LEU A 144 -4.47 9.80 -8.94
C LEU A 144 -5.33 10.72 -8.05
N ALA A 145 -4.80 11.88 -7.67
CA ALA A 145 -5.52 12.87 -6.87
C ALA A 145 -6.75 13.43 -7.60
N SER A 146 -6.65 13.66 -8.93
CA SER A 146 -7.76 14.15 -9.75
C SER A 146 -8.96 13.20 -9.79
N ALA A 147 -8.73 11.91 -9.57
CA ALA A 147 -9.77 10.90 -9.51
C ALA A 147 -10.55 10.87 -8.17
N GLY A 148 -10.14 11.68 -7.19
CA GLY A 148 -10.80 11.85 -5.90
C GLY A 148 -10.74 10.62 -4.99
N PRO A 149 -9.57 10.04 -4.71
CA PRO A 149 -9.43 9.06 -3.64
C PRO A 149 -9.66 9.73 -2.28
N ASP A 150 -9.91 8.95 -1.25
CA ASP A 150 -10.05 9.47 0.10
C ASP A 150 -8.67 9.85 0.69
N LEU A 151 -7.61 9.12 0.28
CA LEU A 151 -6.23 9.39 0.66
C LEU A 151 -5.23 8.81 -0.35
N ILE A 152 -3.97 9.22 -0.22
CA ILE A 152 -2.83 8.66 -0.96
C ILE A 152 -2.12 7.59 -0.11
N ALA A 153 -1.87 6.43 -0.69
CA ALA A 153 -1.09 5.35 -0.08
C ALA A 153 0.34 5.36 -0.65
N VAL A 154 1.26 6.12 -0.06
CA VAL A 154 2.67 6.01 -0.40
C VAL A 154 3.23 4.77 0.28
N GLU A 155 3.62 3.77 -0.51
CA GLU A 155 3.91 2.46 0.03
C GLU A 155 5.16 1.79 -0.55
N THR A 156 5.77 0.92 0.26
CA THR A 156 6.93 0.10 -0.13
C THR A 156 8.16 0.94 -0.48
N ILE A 157 8.27 2.16 0.05
CA ILE A 157 9.38 3.06 -0.27
C ILE A 157 10.68 2.50 0.35
N PRO A 158 11.71 2.25 -0.47
CA PRO A 158 12.94 1.62 0.01
C PRO A 158 14.02 2.61 0.44
N ASP A 159 13.89 3.90 0.11
CA ASP A 159 14.95 4.87 0.16
C ASP A 159 14.46 6.25 0.66
N VAL A 160 15.22 6.84 1.59
CA VAL A 160 14.93 8.16 2.17
C VAL A 160 15.05 9.27 1.12
N ASP A 161 15.94 9.14 0.14
CA ASP A 161 16.10 10.15 -0.92
C ASP A 161 14.85 10.25 -1.80
N GLU A 162 14.20 9.12 -2.09
CA GLU A 162 12.90 9.10 -2.79
C GLU A 162 11.77 9.61 -1.88
N ALA A 163 11.79 9.22 -0.60
CA ALA A 163 10.82 9.70 0.37
C ALA A 163 10.81 11.23 0.49
N ALA A 164 11.98 11.86 0.52
CA ALA A 164 12.11 13.31 0.57
C ALA A 164 11.40 14.02 -0.61
N VAL A 165 11.49 13.44 -1.80
CA VAL A 165 10.76 13.96 -2.98
C VAL A 165 9.26 13.76 -2.85
N LEU A 166 8.84 12.60 -2.36
CA LEU A 166 7.42 12.26 -2.24
C LEU A 166 6.72 13.13 -1.20
N VAL A 167 7.33 13.40 -0.05
CA VAL A 167 6.71 14.25 0.99
C VAL A 167 6.49 15.69 0.51
N GLU A 168 7.42 16.25 -0.27
CA GLU A 168 7.23 17.55 -0.89
C GLU A 168 6.06 17.55 -1.88
N LEU A 169 5.92 16.49 -2.69
CA LEU A 169 4.82 16.34 -3.63
C LEU A 169 3.48 16.16 -2.92
N LEU A 170 3.44 15.43 -1.79
CA LEU A 170 2.22 15.28 -1.00
C LEU A 170 1.71 16.61 -0.46
N ASP A 171 2.60 17.49 0.01
CA ASP A 171 2.22 18.83 0.48
C ASP A 171 1.67 19.70 -0.66
N GLU A 172 2.19 19.53 -1.89
CA GLU A 172 1.66 20.22 -3.08
C GLU A 172 0.28 19.68 -3.50
N ILE A 173 0.04 18.38 -3.36
CA ILE A 173 -1.25 17.72 -3.66
C ILE A 173 -2.32 18.06 -2.62
N GLY A 174 -1.94 18.13 -1.33
CA GLY A 174 -2.82 18.53 -0.23
C GLY A 174 -3.89 17.51 0.16
N LEU A 175 -3.79 16.26 -0.29
CA LEU A 175 -4.64 15.16 0.18
C LEU A 175 -3.98 14.45 1.37
N PRO A 176 -4.77 13.93 2.33
CA PRO A 176 -4.23 13.09 3.37
C PRO A 176 -3.51 11.88 2.77
N ALA A 177 -2.43 11.44 3.42
CA ALA A 177 -1.64 10.32 2.95
C ALA A 177 -1.14 9.46 4.12
N TRP A 178 -1.04 8.17 3.93
CA TRP A 178 -0.12 7.41 4.75
C TRP A 178 1.21 7.21 4.03
N PHE A 179 2.25 6.95 4.82
CA PHE A 179 3.59 6.72 4.30
C PHE A 179 4.19 5.44 4.88
N SER A 180 4.56 4.48 4.04
CA SER A 180 5.18 3.25 4.51
C SER A 180 6.45 2.87 3.76
N TYR A 181 7.40 2.39 4.53
CA TYR A 181 8.68 1.91 4.02
C TYR A 181 8.70 0.39 3.91
N SER A 182 9.34 -0.12 2.86
CA SER A 182 9.82 -1.49 2.86
C SER A 182 11.11 -1.56 3.68
N ALA A 183 11.12 -2.44 4.67
CA ALA A 183 12.18 -2.47 5.67
C ALA A 183 12.71 -3.88 5.91
N GLU A 184 13.95 -3.94 6.35
CA GLU A 184 14.54 -5.12 6.96
C GLU A 184 15.05 -4.76 8.34
N ARG A 185 14.44 -5.36 9.37
CA ARG A 185 14.62 -4.95 10.76
C ARG A 185 14.28 -3.45 10.92
N LEU A 186 15.18 -2.66 11.53
CA LEU A 186 14.99 -1.21 11.73
C LEU A 186 15.78 -0.36 10.70
N LYS A 187 15.85 -0.84 9.44
CA LYS A 187 16.45 -0.12 8.32
C LYS A 187 15.56 -0.21 7.10
N THR A 188 15.57 0.84 6.29
CA THR A 188 15.01 0.79 4.93
C THR A 188 15.77 -0.21 4.08
N ARG A 189 15.22 -0.62 2.95
CA ARG A 189 15.93 -1.51 2.02
C ARG A 189 17.23 -0.90 1.48
N ALA A 190 17.34 0.43 1.41
CA ALA A 190 18.57 1.14 1.06
C ALA A 190 19.59 1.22 2.22
N GLY A 191 19.25 0.68 3.42
CA GLY A 191 20.13 0.57 4.57
C GLY A 191 20.12 1.76 5.53
N GLN A 192 19.27 2.77 5.31
CA GLN A 192 19.14 3.92 6.20
C GLN A 192 18.35 3.53 7.47
N PRO A 193 18.61 4.16 8.64
CA PRO A 193 17.83 3.94 9.85
C PRO A 193 16.34 4.29 9.65
N LEU A 194 15.42 3.44 10.11
CA LEU A 194 13.97 3.74 10.05
C LEU A 194 13.60 4.98 10.86
N GLU A 195 14.32 5.29 11.92
CA GLU A 195 14.10 6.51 12.70
C GLU A 195 14.28 7.78 11.85
N GLU A 196 15.33 7.84 11.03
CA GLU A 196 15.56 8.91 10.06
C GLU A 196 14.46 8.94 8.99
N ALA A 197 14.14 7.77 8.44
CA ALA A 197 13.11 7.62 7.42
C ALA A 197 11.73 8.11 7.92
N PHE A 198 11.36 7.74 9.13
CA PHE A 198 10.10 8.18 9.73
C PHE A 198 10.06 9.69 9.99
N ARG A 199 11.18 10.32 10.40
CA ARG A 199 11.26 11.79 10.51
C ARG A 199 11.06 12.47 9.16
N VAL A 200 11.64 11.93 8.10
CA VAL A 200 11.43 12.46 6.74
C VAL A 200 9.97 12.36 6.34
N ALA A 201 9.34 11.20 6.51
CA ALA A 201 7.91 11.04 6.20
C ALA A 201 7.02 11.99 7.03
N ALA A 202 7.34 12.19 8.31
CA ALA A 202 6.60 13.07 9.22
C ALA A 202 6.82 14.57 8.95
N SER A 203 7.71 14.95 8.05
CA SER A 203 7.94 16.36 7.71
C SER A 203 6.83 16.97 6.85
N SER A 204 6.01 16.14 6.18
CA SER A 204 4.82 16.56 5.45
C SER A 204 3.61 16.70 6.37
N GLY A 205 2.90 17.83 6.27
CA GLY A 205 1.64 18.03 6.97
C GLY A 205 0.47 17.19 6.44
N SER A 206 0.62 16.61 5.25
CA SER A 206 -0.36 15.74 4.62
C SER A 206 -0.28 14.29 5.12
N VAL A 207 0.83 13.89 5.78
CA VAL A 207 1.01 12.52 6.26
C VAL A 207 0.31 12.29 7.60
N VAL A 208 -0.70 11.43 7.60
CA VAL A 208 -1.55 11.12 8.77
C VAL A 208 -1.17 9.83 9.50
N ALA A 209 -0.42 8.94 8.86
CA ALA A 209 0.08 7.69 9.46
C ALA A 209 1.39 7.25 8.82
N ILE A 210 2.27 6.64 9.61
CA ILE A 210 3.59 6.22 9.16
C ILE A 210 3.89 4.80 9.65
N GLY A 211 4.54 3.99 8.79
CA GLY A 211 4.93 2.65 9.21
C GLY A 211 5.69 1.85 8.17
N VAL A 212 5.43 0.55 8.14
CA VAL A 212 6.11 -0.40 7.27
C VAL A 212 5.13 -1.33 6.56
N ASN A 213 5.49 -1.70 5.34
CA ASN A 213 4.77 -2.71 4.58
C ASN A 213 5.73 -3.56 3.74
N CYS A 214 5.21 -4.58 3.10
CA CYS A 214 5.95 -5.45 2.19
C CYS A 214 7.29 -5.92 2.79
N CYS A 215 7.27 -6.27 4.07
CA CYS A 215 8.39 -6.74 4.87
C CYS A 215 7.99 -8.01 5.64
N ALA A 216 8.96 -8.66 6.29
CA ALA A 216 8.68 -9.83 7.12
C ALA A 216 7.89 -9.43 8.39
N PRO A 217 6.93 -10.27 8.85
CA PRO A 217 6.07 -9.95 10.00
C PRO A 217 6.81 -9.73 11.32
N ASP A 218 7.94 -10.42 11.53
CA ASP A 218 8.76 -10.34 12.74
C ASP A 218 9.41 -8.98 12.97
N GLY A 219 9.63 -8.21 11.88
CA GLY A 219 10.18 -6.85 11.94
C GLY A 219 9.15 -5.75 12.26
N VAL A 220 7.85 -6.05 12.20
CA VAL A 220 6.78 -5.05 12.26
C VAL A 220 6.63 -4.43 13.65
N LEU A 221 6.54 -5.24 14.71
CA LEU A 221 6.32 -4.71 16.06
C LEU A 221 7.38 -3.70 16.53
N PRO A 222 8.69 -3.96 16.34
CA PRO A 222 9.72 -2.95 16.63
C PRO A 222 9.57 -1.68 15.78
N ALA A 223 9.20 -1.82 14.50
CA ALA A 223 9.03 -0.68 13.60
C ALA A 223 7.80 0.17 13.98
N VAL A 224 6.68 -0.44 14.38
CA VAL A 224 5.48 0.25 14.89
C VAL A 224 5.83 1.10 16.12
N ARG A 225 6.51 0.51 17.11
CA ARG A 225 6.95 1.25 18.31
C ARG A 225 7.82 2.43 17.95
N LEU A 226 8.81 2.20 17.09
CA LEU A 226 9.72 3.25 16.64
C LEU A 226 8.98 4.36 15.89
N ALA A 227 8.02 4.04 15.04
CA ALA A 227 7.23 5.03 14.30
C ALA A 227 6.46 5.95 15.27
N VAL A 228 5.75 5.37 16.24
CA VAL A 228 4.99 6.14 17.24
C VAL A 228 5.91 6.98 18.10
N GLU A 229 7.02 6.41 18.60
CA GLU A 229 8.00 7.13 19.43
C GLU A 229 8.66 8.28 18.69
N THR A 230 8.99 8.09 17.40
CA THR A 230 9.71 9.08 16.60
C THR A 230 8.81 10.22 16.14
N THR A 231 7.54 9.93 15.79
CA THR A 231 6.69 10.88 15.06
C THR A 231 5.49 11.36 15.85
N GLY A 232 5.02 10.60 16.84
CA GLY A 232 3.76 10.84 17.54
C GLY A 232 2.52 10.56 16.70
N LEU A 233 2.68 10.18 15.42
CA LEU A 233 1.57 9.84 14.53
C LEU A 233 1.11 8.38 14.76
N PRO A 234 -0.14 8.05 14.39
CA PRO A 234 -0.59 6.68 14.33
C PRO A 234 0.33 5.83 13.44
N ALA A 235 0.66 4.61 13.87
CA ALA A 235 1.43 3.72 13.03
C ALA A 235 0.53 2.89 12.09
N LEU A 236 1.12 2.46 10.95
CA LEU A 236 0.52 1.49 10.06
C LEU A 236 1.42 0.27 9.85
N ALA A 237 0.80 -0.90 9.65
CA ALA A 237 1.48 -2.19 9.54
C ALA A 237 0.73 -3.12 8.59
N TYR A 238 1.34 -3.44 7.44
CA TYR A 238 0.80 -4.43 6.49
C TYR A 238 1.93 -5.23 5.83
N PRO A 239 2.46 -6.23 6.58
CA PRO A 239 3.58 -7.06 6.12
C PRO A 239 3.16 -8.09 5.06
N ASN A 240 4.16 -8.78 4.52
CA ASN A 240 3.96 -10.00 3.74
C ASN A 240 3.52 -11.16 4.64
N ARG A 241 3.04 -12.24 4.04
CA ARG A 241 2.60 -13.43 4.77
C ARG A 241 3.74 -14.16 5.49
N GLY A 242 4.99 -13.91 5.12
CA GLY A 242 6.17 -14.46 5.77
C GLY A 242 6.99 -15.45 4.92
N GLU A 243 6.49 -15.87 3.76
CA GLU A 243 7.30 -16.60 2.78
C GLU A 243 8.38 -15.68 2.20
N SER A 244 9.50 -16.29 1.79
CA SER A 244 10.57 -15.62 1.08
C SER A 244 10.42 -15.77 -0.44
N TRP A 245 10.61 -14.68 -1.15
CA TRP A 245 10.66 -14.74 -2.62
C TRP A 245 12.01 -15.30 -3.10
N ASP A 246 11.97 -16.38 -3.87
CA ASP A 246 13.13 -16.93 -4.57
C ASP A 246 13.21 -16.30 -5.98
N PRO A 247 14.14 -15.39 -6.23
CA PRO A 247 14.23 -14.70 -7.51
C PRO A 247 14.75 -15.59 -8.66
N ILE A 248 15.37 -16.73 -8.34
CA ILE A 248 15.87 -17.69 -9.33
C ILE A 248 14.74 -18.61 -9.81
N ARG A 249 13.91 -19.07 -8.87
CA ARG A 249 12.79 -19.95 -9.17
C ARG A 249 11.51 -19.20 -9.51
N HIS A 250 11.50 -17.88 -9.34
CA HIS A 250 10.30 -17.04 -9.43
C HIS A 250 9.13 -17.61 -8.60
N ALA A 251 9.41 -17.99 -7.37
CA ALA A 251 8.46 -18.66 -6.50
C ALA A 251 8.61 -18.21 -5.04
N TRP A 252 7.50 -18.18 -4.33
CA TRP A 252 7.50 -18.02 -2.89
C TRP A 252 7.91 -19.34 -2.22
N THR A 253 8.78 -19.28 -1.21
CA THR A 253 9.35 -20.43 -0.52
C THR A 253 9.31 -20.24 0.99
N GLY A 254 9.27 -21.37 1.72
CA GLY A 254 9.19 -21.35 3.17
C GLY A 254 7.76 -21.39 3.71
N PRO A 255 7.61 -21.55 5.01
CA PRO A 255 6.29 -21.53 5.66
C PRO A 255 5.74 -20.10 5.67
N GLY A 256 4.46 -19.92 5.30
CA GLY A 256 3.73 -18.72 5.62
C GLY A 256 3.62 -18.56 7.14
N GLY A 257 3.85 -17.35 7.63
CA GLY A 257 3.90 -17.07 9.07
C GLY A 257 3.01 -15.90 9.48
N PHE A 258 2.07 -15.48 8.63
CA PHE A 258 1.11 -14.46 9.03
C PHE A 258 0.19 -15.02 10.12
N ASP A 259 0.41 -14.55 11.33
CA ASP A 259 -0.43 -14.86 12.48
C ASP A 259 -1.30 -13.62 12.80
N PRO A 260 -2.62 -13.70 12.64
CA PRO A 260 -3.53 -12.60 12.99
C PRO A 260 -3.37 -12.05 14.42
N ALA A 261 -2.91 -12.87 15.36
CA ALA A 261 -2.62 -12.45 16.72
C ALA A 261 -1.51 -11.39 16.80
N LEU A 262 -0.60 -11.34 15.81
CA LEU A 262 0.40 -10.27 15.70
C LEU A 262 -0.25 -8.90 15.54
N GLY A 263 -1.39 -8.82 14.85
CA GLY A 263 -2.16 -7.58 14.68
C GLY A 263 -2.55 -6.96 16.01
N THR A 264 -2.95 -7.76 16.99
CA THR A 264 -3.27 -7.27 18.35
C THR A 264 -2.06 -6.61 19.00
N ALA A 265 -0.88 -7.22 18.89
CA ALA A 265 0.36 -6.65 19.44
C ALA A 265 0.76 -5.35 18.73
N TRP A 266 0.51 -5.23 17.40
CA TRP A 266 0.75 -3.98 16.67
C TRP A 266 -0.20 -2.87 17.11
N VAL A 267 -1.48 -3.19 17.29
CA VAL A 267 -2.49 -2.24 17.78
C VAL A 267 -2.18 -1.76 19.19
N ASP A 268 -1.79 -2.67 20.08
CA ASP A 268 -1.40 -2.34 21.46
C ASP A 268 -0.12 -1.45 21.47
N ALA A 269 0.76 -1.58 20.49
CA ALA A 269 1.94 -0.75 20.31
C ALA A 269 1.67 0.61 19.63
N GLY A 270 0.44 0.87 19.17
CA GLY A 270 0.03 2.15 18.59
C GLY A 270 -0.29 2.13 17.10
N ALA A 271 -0.32 0.97 16.45
CA ALA A 271 -0.85 0.89 15.10
C ALA A 271 -2.36 1.18 15.08
N ARG A 272 -2.80 1.93 14.07
CA ARG A 272 -4.22 2.22 13.83
C ARG A 272 -4.68 1.75 12.46
N TYR A 273 -3.75 1.44 11.58
CA TYR A 273 -3.98 0.90 10.26
C TYR A 273 -3.23 -0.42 10.15
N VAL A 274 -3.97 -1.53 10.04
CA VAL A 274 -3.39 -2.87 10.01
C VAL A 274 -3.98 -3.68 8.87
N GLY A 275 -3.15 -4.42 8.16
CA GLY A 275 -3.55 -5.23 7.02
C GLY A 275 -2.46 -6.17 6.56
N GLY A 276 -2.47 -6.48 5.28
CA GLY A 276 -1.46 -7.36 4.68
C GLY A 276 -0.95 -6.85 3.33
N CYS A 277 0.18 -7.39 2.91
CA CYS A 277 0.78 -7.16 1.60
C CYS A 277 0.90 -8.50 0.85
N CYS A 278 2.05 -8.81 0.25
CA CYS A 278 2.20 -9.99 -0.58
C CYS A 278 1.78 -11.27 0.16
N ARG A 279 0.96 -12.09 -0.50
CA ARG A 279 0.45 -13.38 -0.05
C ARG A 279 -0.54 -13.34 1.12
N VAL A 280 -0.84 -12.20 1.71
CA VAL A 280 -1.92 -12.04 2.69
C VAL A 280 -3.24 -11.96 1.94
N GLY A 281 -4.04 -13.02 2.04
CA GLY A 281 -5.29 -13.16 1.31
C GLY A 281 -6.53 -12.74 2.12
N PRO A 282 -7.73 -12.81 1.51
CA PRO A 282 -8.98 -12.42 2.18
C PRO A 282 -9.25 -13.19 3.48
N THR A 283 -8.88 -14.47 3.55
CA THR A 283 -9.03 -15.29 4.77
C THR A 283 -8.15 -14.76 5.90
N ASP A 284 -6.91 -14.35 5.58
CA ASP A 284 -5.98 -13.78 6.56
C ASP A 284 -6.51 -12.42 7.07
N ILE A 285 -7.06 -11.59 6.15
CA ILE A 285 -7.66 -10.29 6.51
C ILE A 285 -8.91 -10.48 7.39
N ALA A 286 -9.75 -11.47 7.11
CA ALA A 286 -10.92 -11.76 7.96
C ALA A 286 -10.49 -12.16 9.38
N ALA A 287 -9.50 -13.03 9.51
CA ALA A 287 -8.97 -13.43 10.80
C ALA A 287 -8.27 -12.26 11.53
N LEU A 288 -7.57 -11.38 10.80
CA LEU A 288 -6.99 -10.16 11.37
C LEU A 288 -8.09 -9.21 11.89
N ALA A 289 -9.15 -8.99 11.10
CA ALA A 289 -10.27 -8.14 11.49
C ALA A 289 -10.92 -8.66 12.77
N GLU A 290 -11.16 -9.97 12.87
CA GLU A 290 -11.70 -10.61 14.09
C GLU A 290 -10.76 -10.42 15.30
N ALA A 291 -9.45 -10.49 15.10
CA ALA A 291 -8.47 -10.37 16.18
C ALA A 291 -8.32 -8.94 16.72
N VAL A 292 -8.48 -7.90 15.87
CA VAL A 292 -8.16 -6.52 16.23
C VAL A 292 -9.36 -5.64 16.52
N LEU A 293 -10.56 -5.99 16.06
CA LEU A 293 -11.79 -5.24 16.26
C LEU A 293 -12.55 -5.79 17.47
N ASP A 294 -13.06 -4.89 18.34
CA ASP A 294 -13.93 -5.27 19.47
C ASP A 294 -15.30 -5.76 18.98
N SER A 295 -15.74 -5.26 17.81
CA SER A 295 -16.91 -5.74 17.06
C SER A 295 -16.70 -5.38 15.59
N PRO A 296 -16.96 -6.32 14.66
CA PRO A 296 -16.81 -6.06 13.22
C PRO A 296 -17.74 -4.97 12.69
N ASP A 297 -18.84 -4.69 13.39
CA ASP A 297 -19.87 -3.72 13.00
C ASP A 297 -19.60 -2.29 13.54
N GLN A 298 -18.59 -2.09 14.39
CA GLN A 298 -18.26 -0.75 14.86
C GLN A 298 -17.49 0.03 13.81
N ALA A 299 -18.07 1.15 13.36
CA ALA A 299 -17.35 2.10 12.50
C ALA A 299 -16.14 2.68 13.25
N PRO A 300 -14.94 2.65 12.68
CA PRO A 300 -13.80 3.34 13.26
C PRO A 300 -14.08 4.86 13.19
N HIS A 301 -14.04 5.55 14.32
CA HIS A 301 -14.05 7.02 14.35
C HIS A 301 -12.65 7.54 13.95
N VAL A 302 -12.31 7.39 12.68
CA VAL A 302 -11.06 7.92 12.11
C VAL A 302 -11.45 8.90 11.01
N ALA A 303 -11.08 10.16 11.17
CA ALA A 303 -11.07 11.12 10.07
C ALA A 303 -9.68 11.08 9.40
N PHE A 304 -9.64 10.94 8.09
CA PHE A 304 -8.45 11.18 7.29
C PHE A 304 -8.28 12.68 7.05
#